data_1cfdc5712ef11f388c621be34ef6c55a
#
_entry.id   1cfdc5712ef11f388c621be34ef6c55a
#
_cell.length_a   1.000
_cell.length_b   1.000
_cell.length_c   1.000
_cell.angle_alpha   90.00
_cell.angle_beta   90.00
_cell.angle_gamma   90.00
#
_symmetry.space_group_name_H-M   'P 1'
#
loop_
_entity.id
_entity.type
_entity.pdbx_description
1 polymer ?
#
loop_
_entity_poly.entity_id
_entity_poly.type
_entity_poly.pdbx_seq_one_letter_code
_entity_poly.pdbx_strand_id
1 'polypeptide(L)'
;RKESSAASDVYKRQLVQDPFCGSGTLVIEAAQKALNLAPGLRRRFAAEHYDFVPAAVWAEERQKALAASRLDAGFEGFGFDIDPNAVALANANAKLAGVGDRCRFEVADVKDFAPRPSSIILTNPPYGERLGDAAEAAALARTLGQVWQASPTAGLYAITADADFEAHFGKKAAKRRKIYNGMIPCQIYMYFDRPVKPVRK
;
A
#
# COMPACT_ATOMS: atom_id res chain seq x y z
N ARG A 1 1.92 -10.46 35.73
CA ARG A 1 2.59 -10.95 34.50
C ARG A 1 1.62 -11.37 33.40
N LYS A 2 0.52 -10.65 33.16
CA LYS A 2 -0.42 -10.86 32.05
C LYS A 2 -0.62 -9.66 31.13
N GLU A 3 0.13 -8.59 31.30
CA GLU A 3 -0.02 -7.34 30.51
C GLU A 3 0.84 -7.31 29.25
N SER A 4 1.72 -8.29 29.01
CA SER A 4 2.60 -8.28 27.84
C SER A 4 1.97 -8.86 26.57
N SER A 5 0.85 -9.58 26.65
CA SER A 5 0.24 -10.20 25.46
C SER A 5 -0.61 -9.22 24.65
N ALA A 6 -1.41 -8.39 25.31
CA ALA A 6 -2.26 -7.40 24.62
C ALA A 6 -1.44 -6.30 23.91
N ALA A 7 -0.36 -5.81 24.54
CA ALA A 7 0.56 -4.86 23.91
C ALA A 7 1.31 -5.48 22.73
N SER A 8 1.65 -6.77 22.78
CA SER A 8 2.28 -7.51 21.69
C SER A 8 1.32 -7.73 20.51
N ASP A 9 0.03 -7.89 20.77
CA ASP A 9 -0.99 -8.10 19.72
C ASP A 9 -1.34 -6.80 18.96
N VAL A 10 -1.28 -5.65 19.61
CA VAL A 10 -1.42 -4.33 18.96
C VAL A 10 -0.23 -4.05 18.00
N TYR A 11 0.98 -4.51 18.33
CA TYR A 11 2.15 -4.40 17.45
C TYR A 11 2.16 -5.41 16.28
N LYS A 12 1.32 -6.46 16.33
CA LYS A 12 1.30 -7.53 15.33
C LYS A 12 0.31 -7.29 14.19
N ARG A 13 -0.69 -6.43 14.36
CA ARG A 13 -1.63 -6.10 13.29
C ARG A 13 -1.16 -4.87 12.53
N GLN A 14 -0.68 -5.09 11.32
CA GLN A 14 -0.40 -4.00 10.39
C GLN A 14 -1.69 -3.66 9.66
N LEU A 15 -2.19 -2.45 9.90
CA LEU A 15 -3.36 -1.91 9.22
C LEU A 15 -2.89 -0.91 8.16
N VAL A 16 -3.12 -1.22 6.90
CA VAL A 16 -2.76 -0.37 5.77
C VAL A 16 -4.02 0.12 5.07
N GLN A 17 -4.05 1.42 4.74
CA GLN A 17 -5.15 2.05 4.02
C GLN A 17 -4.63 2.81 2.81
N ASP A 18 -5.41 2.79 1.71
CA ASP A 18 -5.14 3.58 0.50
C ASP A 18 -6.43 4.24 0.02
N PRO A 19 -6.59 5.57 0.17
CA PRO A 19 -7.78 6.30 -0.29
C PRO A 19 -7.83 6.57 -1.79
N PHE A 20 -6.82 6.15 -2.57
CA PHE A 20 -6.76 6.25 -4.04
C PHE A 20 -6.22 4.93 -4.60
N CYS A 21 -6.87 3.82 -4.26
CA CYS A 21 -6.27 2.50 -4.44
C CYS A 21 -6.16 2.04 -5.89
N GLY A 22 -6.93 2.59 -6.82
CA GLY A 22 -6.96 2.14 -8.21
C GLY A 22 -7.15 0.62 -8.30
N SER A 23 -6.20 -0.06 -8.93
CA SER A 23 -6.19 -1.53 -9.07
C SER A 23 -5.80 -2.29 -7.79
N GLY A 24 -5.61 -1.61 -6.66
CA GLY A 24 -5.29 -2.19 -5.36
C GLY A 24 -3.80 -2.50 -5.13
N THR A 25 -2.91 -2.11 -6.02
CA THR A 25 -1.50 -2.53 -6.03
C THR A 25 -0.80 -2.31 -4.69
N LEU A 26 -0.86 -1.11 -4.11
CA LEU A 26 -0.13 -0.81 -2.86
C LEU A 26 -0.62 -1.65 -1.68
N VAL A 27 -1.92 -1.83 -1.55
CA VAL A 27 -2.54 -2.62 -0.47
C VAL A 27 -2.22 -4.11 -0.63
N ILE A 28 -2.30 -4.64 -1.87
CA ILE A 28 -2.00 -6.03 -2.19
C ILE A 28 -0.53 -6.37 -1.93
N GLU A 29 0.39 -5.52 -2.41
CA GLU A 29 1.84 -5.70 -2.19
C GLU A 29 2.20 -5.60 -0.70
N ALA A 30 1.55 -4.70 0.05
CA ALA A 30 1.71 -4.61 1.50
C ALA A 30 1.26 -5.90 2.20
N ALA A 31 0.12 -6.48 1.78
CA ALA A 31 -0.38 -7.75 2.29
C ALA A 31 0.59 -8.91 1.99
N GLN A 32 1.03 -9.05 0.74
CA GLN A 32 1.99 -10.07 0.35
C GLN A 32 3.29 -9.96 1.14
N LYS A 33 3.79 -8.74 1.33
CA LYS A 33 5.00 -8.49 2.14
C LYS A 33 4.80 -8.85 3.61
N ALA A 34 3.67 -8.50 4.21
CA ALA A 34 3.36 -8.83 5.61
C ALA A 34 3.25 -10.34 5.83
N LEU A 35 2.63 -11.04 4.90
CA LEU A 35 2.46 -12.50 4.91
C LEU A 35 3.69 -13.26 4.39
N ASN A 36 4.75 -12.56 3.98
CA ASN A 36 5.93 -13.14 3.33
C ASN A 36 5.57 -14.06 2.14
N LEU A 37 4.56 -13.66 1.37
CA LEU A 37 4.14 -14.36 0.16
C LEU A 37 5.02 -13.94 -1.02
N ALA A 38 5.61 -14.90 -1.70
CA ALA A 38 6.37 -14.62 -2.92
C ALA A 38 5.43 -14.16 -4.05
N PRO A 39 5.64 -12.98 -4.68
CA PRO A 39 4.72 -12.42 -5.69
C PRO A 39 4.50 -13.32 -6.91
N GLY A 40 5.48 -14.17 -7.23
CA GLY A 40 5.42 -15.10 -8.36
C GLY A 40 4.83 -16.47 -8.05
N LEU A 41 4.43 -16.75 -6.80
CA LEU A 41 4.08 -18.10 -6.34
C LEU A 41 2.91 -18.73 -7.12
N ARG A 42 1.93 -17.92 -7.54
CA ARG A 42 0.69 -18.36 -8.20
C ARG A 42 0.70 -18.19 -9.71
N ARG A 43 1.81 -17.79 -10.32
CA ARG A 43 1.91 -17.63 -11.77
C ARG A 43 3.01 -18.49 -12.36
N ARG A 44 2.94 -18.71 -13.67
CA ARG A 44 4.03 -19.30 -14.45
C ARG A 44 4.94 -18.21 -14.98
N PHE A 45 6.22 -18.52 -15.11
CA PHE A 45 7.22 -17.66 -15.71
C PHE A 45 7.57 -18.19 -17.10
N ALA A 46 7.86 -17.30 -18.05
CA ALA A 46 8.34 -17.70 -19.38
C ALA A 46 9.60 -18.56 -19.31
N ALA A 47 10.45 -18.31 -18.30
CA ALA A 47 11.67 -19.06 -18.07
C ALA A 47 11.44 -20.54 -17.69
N GLU A 48 10.22 -20.93 -17.28
CA GLU A 48 9.88 -22.34 -17.04
C GLU A 48 9.87 -23.21 -18.32
N HIS A 49 9.84 -22.55 -19.49
CA HIS A 49 9.92 -23.22 -20.79
C HIS A 49 11.35 -23.39 -21.30
N TYR A 50 12.36 -22.94 -20.56
CA TYR A 50 13.77 -23.11 -20.95
C TYR A 50 14.32 -24.44 -20.47
N ASP A 51 14.86 -25.24 -21.40
CA ASP A 51 15.36 -26.60 -21.16
C ASP A 51 16.56 -26.66 -20.20
N PHE A 52 17.28 -25.54 -20.02
CA PHE A 52 18.45 -25.48 -19.15
C PHE A 52 18.12 -25.40 -17.64
N VAL A 53 16.84 -25.19 -17.29
CA VAL A 53 16.41 -25.24 -15.89
C VAL A 53 15.44 -26.40 -15.70
N PRO A 54 15.84 -27.48 -15.00
CA PRO A 54 14.96 -28.61 -14.76
C PRO A 54 13.64 -28.21 -14.07
N ALA A 55 12.54 -28.81 -14.50
CA ALA A 55 11.21 -28.53 -13.93
C ALA A 55 11.15 -28.79 -12.41
N ALA A 56 11.95 -29.74 -11.90
CA ALA A 56 12.04 -30.04 -10.48
C ALA A 56 12.55 -28.85 -9.65
N VAL A 57 13.45 -28.02 -10.21
CA VAL A 57 13.98 -26.83 -9.52
C VAL A 57 12.86 -25.81 -9.28
N TRP A 58 11.98 -25.59 -10.27
CA TRP A 58 10.83 -24.71 -10.13
C TRP A 58 9.86 -25.21 -9.05
N ALA A 59 9.60 -26.51 -9.01
CA ALA A 59 8.72 -27.11 -8.00
C ALA A 59 9.31 -26.96 -6.59
N GLU A 60 10.60 -27.23 -6.43
CA GLU A 60 11.31 -27.09 -5.15
C GLU A 60 11.31 -25.65 -4.63
N GLU A 61 11.63 -24.66 -5.51
CA GLU A 61 11.65 -23.24 -5.12
C GLU A 61 10.25 -22.73 -4.77
N ARG A 62 9.19 -23.19 -5.44
CA ARG A 62 7.81 -22.89 -5.06
C ARG A 62 7.44 -23.46 -3.70
N GLN A 63 7.87 -24.68 -3.40
CA GLN A 63 7.65 -25.28 -2.07
C GLN A 63 8.39 -24.51 -0.97
N LYS A 64 9.65 -24.14 -1.19
CA LYS A 64 10.44 -23.32 -0.27
C LYS A 64 9.76 -21.95 -0.02
N ALA A 65 9.32 -21.29 -1.08
CA ALA A 65 8.62 -20.01 -0.99
C ALA A 65 7.29 -20.13 -0.21
N LEU A 66 6.54 -21.21 -0.43
CA LEU A 66 5.30 -21.47 0.30
C LEU A 66 5.58 -21.77 1.78
N ALA A 67 6.58 -22.58 2.08
CA ALA A 67 6.96 -22.90 3.45
C ALA A 67 7.48 -21.68 4.23
N ALA A 68 8.05 -20.69 3.54
CA ALA A 68 8.51 -19.43 4.14
C ALA A 68 7.36 -18.44 4.41
N SER A 69 6.14 -18.69 3.94
CA SER A 69 5.00 -17.82 4.12
C SER A 69 4.56 -17.77 5.59
N ARG A 70 4.10 -16.59 6.02
CA ARG A 70 3.60 -16.33 7.39
C ARG A 70 2.09 -16.04 7.32
N LEU A 71 1.30 -17.06 7.01
CA LEU A 71 -0.14 -16.91 6.82
C LEU A 71 -0.90 -16.53 8.10
N ASP A 72 -0.29 -16.74 9.26
CA ASP A 72 -0.77 -16.35 10.59
C ASP A 72 -0.45 -14.90 10.95
N ALA A 73 0.36 -14.20 10.15
CA ALA A 73 0.68 -12.80 10.42
C ALA A 73 -0.58 -11.92 10.39
N GLY A 74 -0.72 -11.06 11.40
CA GLY A 74 -1.82 -10.11 11.50
C GLY A 74 -1.64 -8.96 10.50
N PHE A 75 -2.44 -8.96 9.44
CA PHE A 75 -2.51 -7.88 8.45
C PHE A 75 -3.95 -7.63 8.03
N GLU A 76 -4.32 -6.36 7.91
CA GLU A 76 -5.57 -5.91 7.31
C GLU A 76 -5.27 -4.75 6.33
N GLY A 77 -5.75 -4.86 5.10
CA GLY A 77 -5.62 -3.85 4.06
C GLY A 77 -6.99 -3.31 3.63
N PHE A 78 -7.08 -1.99 3.48
CA PHE A 78 -8.29 -1.33 2.99
C PHE A 78 -7.92 -0.39 1.86
N GLY A 79 -8.55 -0.55 0.72
CA GLY A 79 -8.42 0.36 -0.41
C GLY A 79 -9.76 1.03 -0.72
N PHE A 80 -9.69 2.30 -1.11
CA PHE A 80 -10.85 3.07 -1.50
C PHE A 80 -10.56 3.75 -2.83
N ASP A 81 -11.57 3.82 -3.68
CA ASP A 81 -11.52 4.57 -4.93
C ASP A 81 -12.92 5.06 -5.29
N ILE A 82 -13.01 6.19 -5.97
CA ILE A 82 -14.29 6.73 -6.43
C ILE A 82 -14.85 5.94 -7.62
N ASP A 83 -13.97 5.27 -8.40
CA ASP A 83 -14.36 4.47 -9.57
C ASP A 83 -14.72 3.03 -9.15
N PRO A 84 -16.00 2.61 -9.32
CA PRO A 84 -16.42 1.24 -9.03
C PRO A 84 -15.70 0.17 -9.89
N ASN A 85 -15.26 0.52 -11.10
CA ASN A 85 -14.50 -0.41 -11.94
C ASN A 85 -13.10 -0.65 -11.38
N ALA A 86 -12.43 0.39 -10.88
CA ALA A 86 -11.15 0.27 -10.20
C ALA A 86 -11.26 -0.63 -8.95
N VAL A 87 -12.31 -0.44 -8.16
CA VAL A 87 -12.60 -1.26 -6.97
C VAL A 87 -12.87 -2.72 -7.33
N ALA A 88 -13.66 -2.97 -8.38
CA ALA A 88 -13.92 -4.33 -8.87
C ALA A 88 -12.61 -5.02 -9.31
N LEU A 89 -11.75 -4.30 -10.04
CA LEU A 89 -10.44 -4.78 -10.47
C LEU A 89 -9.53 -5.05 -9.26
N ALA A 90 -9.49 -4.17 -8.26
CA ALA A 90 -8.69 -4.35 -7.04
C ALA A 90 -9.10 -5.62 -6.29
N ASN A 91 -10.41 -5.86 -6.14
CA ASN A 91 -10.93 -7.09 -5.51
C ASN A 91 -10.54 -8.36 -6.31
N ALA A 92 -10.59 -8.31 -7.64
CA ALA A 92 -10.15 -9.41 -8.49
C ALA A 92 -8.64 -9.66 -8.35
N ASN A 93 -7.84 -8.61 -8.37
CA ASN A 93 -6.38 -8.68 -8.20
C ASN A 93 -5.98 -9.25 -6.84
N ALA A 94 -6.64 -8.85 -5.76
CA ALA A 94 -6.38 -9.39 -4.42
C ALA A 94 -6.65 -10.90 -4.33
N LYS A 95 -7.72 -11.37 -4.96
CA LYS A 95 -8.03 -12.81 -5.06
C LYS A 95 -6.94 -13.55 -5.85
N LEU A 96 -6.53 -13.02 -7.00
CA LEU A 96 -5.45 -13.60 -7.82
C LEU A 96 -4.11 -13.63 -7.07
N ALA A 97 -3.80 -12.57 -6.33
CA ALA A 97 -2.60 -12.49 -5.50
C ALA A 97 -2.62 -13.40 -4.26
N GLY A 98 -3.78 -13.97 -3.91
CA GLY A 98 -3.96 -14.85 -2.76
C GLY A 98 -4.06 -14.13 -1.42
N VAL A 99 -4.50 -12.87 -1.44
CA VAL A 99 -4.66 -12.03 -0.25
C VAL A 99 -6.08 -11.43 -0.13
N GLY A 100 -7.04 -12.00 -0.86
CA GLY A 100 -8.41 -11.49 -0.90
C GLY A 100 -9.16 -11.55 0.44
N ASP A 101 -8.75 -12.40 1.37
CA ASP A 101 -9.24 -12.48 2.74
C ASP A 101 -8.61 -11.44 3.68
N ARG A 102 -7.52 -10.79 3.24
CA ARG A 102 -6.74 -9.80 4.00
C ARG A 102 -6.93 -8.37 3.48
N CYS A 103 -7.50 -8.21 2.29
CA CYS A 103 -7.69 -6.93 1.63
C CYS A 103 -9.16 -6.71 1.30
N ARG A 104 -9.67 -5.51 1.61
CA ARG A 104 -11.02 -5.07 1.27
C ARG A 104 -10.95 -3.79 0.48
N PHE A 105 -11.71 -3.73 -0.62
CA PHE A 105 -11.76 -2.56 -1.48
C PHE A 105 -13.21 -2.11 -1.61
N GLU A 106 -13.44 -0.80 -1.38
CA GLU A 106 -14.78 -0.21 -1.31
C GLU A 106 -14.83 1.07 -2.14
N VAL A 107 -15.98 1.36 -2.73
CA VAL A 107 -16.20 2.62 -3.46
C VAL A 107 -16.41 3.72 -2.45
N ALA A 108 -15.52 4.72 -2.43
CA ALA A 108 -15.63 5.89 -1.58
C ALA A 108 -14.87 7.08 -2.16
N ASP A 109 -15.37 8.28 -1.91
CA ASP A 109 -14.66 9.52 -2.19
C ASP A 109 -13.67 9.82 -1.05
N VAL A 110 -12.51 10.38 -1.38
CA VAL A 110 -11.50 10.76 -0.38
C VAL A 110 -12.01 11.74 0.68
N LYS A 111 -13.02 12.57 0.36
CA LYS A 111 -13.65 13.47 1.33
C LYS A 111 -14.37 12.73 2.46
N ASP A 112 -14.85 11.51 2.18
CA ASP A 112 -15.57 10.65 3.12
C ASP A 112 -14.63 9.62 3.78
N PHE A 113 -13.34 9.61 3.40
CA PHE A 113 -12.35 8.72 3.96
C PHE A 113 -12.09 9.04 5.44
N ALA A 114 -12.26 8.04 6.29
CA ALA A 114 -11.96 8.13 7.72
C ALA A 114 -10.74 7.26 8.07
N PRO A 115 -9.55 7.86 8.25
CA PRO A 115 -8.37 7.10 8.66
C PRO A 115 -8.59 6.37 9.96
N ARG A 116 -8.28 5.08 10.00
CA ARG A 116 -8.40 4.27 11.22
C ARG A 116 -7.22 4.54 12.15
N PRO A 117 -7.44 4.61 13.46
CA PRO A 117 -6.36 4.78 14.43
C PRO A 117 -5.26 3.73 14.27
N SER A 118 -4.01 4.13 14.44
CA SER A 118 -2.83 3.25 14.33
C SER A 118 -2.66 2.58 12.95
N SER A 119 -3.26 3.14 11.90
CA SER A 119 -3.06 2.69 10.53
C SER A 119 -1.87 3.39 9.86
N ILE A 120 -1.40 2.80 8.77
CA ILE A 120 -0.47 3.41 7.83
C ILE A 120 -1.24 3.69 6.54
N ILE A 121 -1.25 4.94 6.09
CA ILE A 121 -1.77 5.31 4.78
C ILE A 121 -0.61 5.21 3.78
N LEU A 122 -0.75 4.35 2.77
CA LEU A 122 0.14 4.26 1.62
C LEU A 122 -0.67 4.62 0.39
N THR A 123 -0.32 5.67 -0.31
CA THR A 123 -1.17 6.15 -1.39
C THR A 123 -0.40 6.76 -2.55
N ASN A 124 -0.98 6.66 -3.74
CA ASN A 124 -0.51 7.29 -4.97
C ASN A 124 -1.67 8.11 -5.57
N PRO A 125 -1.95 9.31 -5.01
CA PRO A 125 -3.04 10.14 -5.50
C PRO A 125 -2.79 10.57 -6.95
N PRO A 126 -3.84 10.91 -7.73
CA PRO A 126 -3.69 11.51 -9.04
C PRO A 126 -2.83 12.78 -8.99
N TYR A 127 -1.90 12.95 -9.91
CA TYR A 127 -0.99 14.10 -9.95
C TYR A 127 -0.99 14.88 -11.27
N GLY A 128 -2.10 14.73 -12.05
CA GLY A 128 -2.37 15.60 -13.19
C GLY A 128 -1.41 15.40 -14.36
N GLU A 129 -1.41 14.23 -14.98
CA GLU A 129 -0.62 13.97 -16.19
C GLU A 129 -1.17 14.67 -17.45
N ARG A 130 -2.41 15.19 -17.41
CA ARG A 130 -3.08 15.85 -18.52
C ARG A 130 -3.31 17.35 -18.23
N LEU A 131 -3.39 18.15 -19.31
CA LEU A 131 -3.69 19.56 -19.21
C LEU A 131 -5.12 19.74 -18.62
N GLY A 132 -5.23 20.40 -17.47
CA GLY A 132 -6.48 20.56 -16.72
C GLY A 132 -6.56 19.78 -15.42
N ASP A 133 -5.87 18.65 -15.31
CA ASP A 133 -5.94 17.76 -14.14
C ASP A 133 -5.15 18.28 -12.91
N ALA A 134 -4.26 19.26 -13.11
CA ALA A 134 -3.41 19.79 -12.03
C ALA A 134 -4.21 20.47 -10.90
N ALA A 135 -5.25 21.22 -11.26
CA ALA A 135 -6.11 21.87 -10.26
C ALA A 135 -6.93 20.86 -9.47
N GLU A 136 -7.40 19.81 -10.12
CA GLU A 136 -8.12 18.71 -9.48
C GLU A 136 -7.19 17.89 -8.57
N ALA A 137 -5.99 17.54 -9.04
CA ALA A 137 -4.97 16.88 -8.25
C ALA A 137 -4.60 17.68 -6.99
N ALA A 138 -4.43 19.01 -7.13
CA ALA A 138 -4.20 19.90 -6.00
C ALA A 138 -5.39 19.94 -5.02
N ALA A 139 -6.63 19.87 -5.51
CA ALA A 139 -7.83 19.82 -4.68
C ALA A 139 -7.91 18.50 -3.90
N LEU A 140 -7.60 17.37 -4.55
CA LEU A 140 -7.54 16.05 -3.92
C LEU A 140 -6.44 15.97 -2.85
N ALA A 141 -5.26 16.56 -3.12
CA ALA A 141 -4.18 16.65 -2.15
C ALA A 141 -4.59 17.48 -0.92
N ARG A 142 -5.31 18.59 -1.10
CA ARG A 142 -5.86 19.39 0.01
C ARG A 142 -6.86 18.59 0.83
N THR A 143 -7.80 17.92 0.18
CA THR A 143 -8.80 17.08 0.86
C THR A 143 -8.14 15.97 1.67
N LEU A 144 -7.17 15.26 1.08
CA LEU A 144 -6.39 14.23 1.78
C LEU A 144 -5.68 14.82 3.01
N GLY A 145 -5.10 16.00 2.88
CA GLY A 145 -4.43 16.70 3.96
C GLY A 145 -5.37 17.05 5.11
N GLN A 146 -6.56 17.56 4.82
CA GLN A 146 -7.60 17.88 5.80
C GLN A 146 -8.07 16.64 6.54
N VAL A 147 -8.41 15.58 5.81
CA VAL A 147 -8.87 14.30 6.36
C VAL A 147 -7.78 13.67 7.26
N TRP A 148 -6.53 13.66 6.81
CA TRP A 148 -5.43 13.10 7.60
C TRP A 148 -5.16 13.90 8.89
N GLN A 149 -5.20 15.23 8.83
CA GLN A 149 -4.98 16.09 10.00
C GLN A 149 -6.12 16.00 11.03
N ALA A 150 -7.34 15.73 10.58
CA ALA A 150 -8.50 15.54 11.47
C ALA A 150 -8.48 14.20 12.20
N SER A 151 -7.75 13.19 11.70
CA SER A 151 -7.72 11.84 12.26
C SER A 151 -6.27 11.35 12.38
N PRO A 152 -5.62 11.52 13.53
CA PRO A 152 -4.23 11.11 13.72
C PRO A 152 -4.06 9.62 13.48
N THR A 153 -3.15 9.27 12.59
CA THR A 153 -2.75 7.90 12.24
C THR A 153 -1.29 7.67 12.59
N ALA A 154 -0.82 6.43 12.48
CA ALA A 154 0.58 6.11 12.68
C ALA A 154 1.50 6.79 11.65
N GLY A 155 1.04 6.97 10.41
CA GLY A 155 1.80 7.66 9.37
C GLY A 155 1.08 7.69 8.03
N LEU A 156 1.52 8.63 7.17
CA LEU A 156 1.07 8.71 5.78
C LEU A 156 2.29 8.77 4.85
N TYR A 157 2.23 8.01 3.78
CA TYR A 157 3.25 7.95 2.73
C TYR A 157 2.55 8.17 1.39
N ALA A 158 2.75 9.32 0.78
CA ALA A 158 2.19 9.66 -0.52
C ALA A 158 3.28 9.65 -1.59
N ILE A 159 3.03 8.94 -2.69
CA ILE A 159 3.88 8.94 -3.89
C ILE A 159 3.24 9.89 -4.88
N THR A 160 3.95 10.92 -5.32
CA THR A 160 3.40 11.86 -6.32
C THR A 160 4.50 12.54 -7.12
N ALA A 161 4.17 12.96 -8.35
CA ALA A 161 4.99 13.83 -9.18
C ALA A 161 4.71 15.33 -8.91
N ASP A 162 3.70 15.66 -8.12
CA ASP A 162 3.39 17.05 -7.75
C ASP A 162 4.51 17.65 -6.90
N ALA A 163 5.24 18.62 -7.46
CA ALA A 163 6.35 19.29 -6.78
C ALA A 163 5.86 20.16 -5.59
N ASP A 164 4.62 20.65 -5.67
CA ASP A 164 3.99 21.53 -4.68
C ASP A 164 3.08 20.77 -3.71
N PHE A 165 3.18 19.46 -3.68
CA PHE A 165 2.32 18.58 -2.86
C PHE A 165 2.24 19.01 -1.41
N GLU A 166 3.34 19.43 -0.77
CA GLU A 166 3.32 19.90 0.63
C GLU A 166 2.46 21.15 0.82
N ALA A 167 2.49 22.06 -0.15
CA ALA A 167 1.67 23.27 -0.13
C ALA A 167 0.18 22.92 -0.29
N HIS A 168 -0.13 22.03 -1.24
CA HIS A 168 -1.49 21.55 -1.47
C HIS A 168 -2.01 20.73 -0.28
N PHE A 169 -1.21 19.84 0.28
CA PHE A 169 -1.55 19.01 1.43
C PHE A 169 -1.71 19.82 2.73
N GLY A 170 -1.14 21.01 2.78
CA GLY A 170 -1.24 21.94 3.93
C GLY A 170 -0.33 21.58 5.11
N LYS A 171 0.65 20.70 4.91
CA LYS A 171 1.65 20.34 5.93
C LYS A 171 2.97 19.94 5.29
N LYS A 172 4.07 20.35 5.90
CA LYS A 172 5.41 19.95 5.47
C LYS A 172 5.69 18.51 5.89
N ALA A 173 6.25 17.70 4.98
CA ALA A 173 6.61 16.33 5.25
C ALA A 173 7.78 16.23 6.23
N ALA A 174 7.75 15.23 7.11
CA ALA A 174 8.86 14.93 8.01
C ALA A 174 10.09 14.44 7.24
N LYS A 175 9.86 13.73 6.12
CA LYS A 175 10.92 13.22 5.24
C LYS A 175 10.42 13.13 3.81
N ARG A 176 11.33 13.32 2.85
CA ARG A 176 11.09 13.12 1.41
C ARG A 176 12.13 12.18 0.82
N ARG A 177 11.72 11.38 -0.18
CA ARG A 177 12.62 10.51 -0.94
C ARG A 177 12.28 10.57 -2.42
N LYS A 178 13.26 10.88 -3.24
CA LYS A 178 13.12 10.82 -4.71
C LYS A 178 13.01 9.37 -5.16
N ILE A 179 12.10 9.12 -6.09
CA ILE A 179 11.91 7.87 -6.80
C ILE A 179 11.55 8.15 -8.25
N TYR A 180 11.47 7.12 -9.07
CA TYR A 180 10.96 7.20 -10.43
C TYR A 180 9.80 6.22 -10.58
N ASN A 181 8.70 6.68 -11.15
CA ASN A 181 7.59 5.84 -11.60
C ASN A 181 7.70 5.73 -13.13
N GLY A 182 8.34 4.66 -13.62
CA GLY A 182 8.79 4.59 -15.02
C GLY A 182 9.79 5.72 -15.34
N MET A 183 9.41 6.62 -16.26
CA MET A 183 10.21 7.79 -16.64
C MET A 183 9.85 9.05 -15.84
N ILE A 184 8.82 9.01 -15.04
CA ILE A 184 8.30 10.18 -14.31
C ILE A 184 9.05 10.33 -12.99
N PRO A 185 9.72 11.47 -12.75
CA PRO A 185 10.32 11.76 -11.45
C PRO A 185 9.23 12.02 -10.42
N CYS A 186 9.20 11.21 -9.36
CA CYS A 186 8.26 11.32 -8.25
C CYS A 186 8.99 11.53 -6.93
N GLN A 187 8.23 11.90 -5.92
CA GLN A 187 8.70 11.92 -4.53
C GLN A 187 7.75 11.10 -3.66
N ILE A 188 8.31 10.43 -2.66
CA ILE A 188 7.56 9.92 -1.53
C ILE A 188 7.60 10.98 -0.44
N TYR A 189 6.45 11.54 -0.10
CA TYR A 189 6.27 12.43 1.04
C TYR A 189 5.84 11.60 2.24
N MET A 190 6.54 11.78 3.37
CA MET A 190 6.36 10.95 4.56
C MET A 190 5.95 11.83 5.74
N TYR A 191 4.78 11.52 6.31
CA TYR A 191 4.20 12.21 7.46
C TYR A 191 4.05 11.21 8.61
N PHE A 192 4.67 11.50 9.74
CA PHE A 192 4.56 10.72 10.98
C PHE A 192 4.87 11.63 12.17
N ASP A 193 4.14 11.46 13.26
CA ASP A 193 4.30 12.30 14.45
C ASP A 193 5.39 11.80 15.40
N ARG A 194 5.90 10.60 15.18
CA ARG A 194 7.01 10.02 15.96
C ARG A 194 8.07 9.44 15.04
N PRO A 195 9.36 9.54 15.37
CA PRO A 195 10.38 8.86 14.59
C PRO A 195 10.12 7.36 14.63
N VAL A 196 9.82 6.78 13.47
CA VAL A 196 9.77 5.32 13.33
C VAL A 196 11.17 4.81 13.65
N LYS A 197 11.32 4.15 14.81
CA LYS A 197 12.60 3.51 15.14
C LYS A 197 12.91 2.48 14.05
N PRO A 198 14.11 2.52 13.45
CA PRO A 198 14.48 1.52 12.48
C PRO A 198 14.40 0.14 13.13
N VAL A 199 13.71 -0.79 12.47
CA VAL A 199 13.76 -2.20 12.86
C VAL A 199 15.23 -2.61 12.75
N ARG A 200 15.87 -2.84 13.90
CA ARG A 200 17.23 -3.42 13.92
C ARG A 200 17.13 -4.81 13.31
N LYS A 201 17.97 -5.03 12.28
CA LYS A 201 18.13 -6.34 11.63
C LYS A 201 18.66 -7.36 12.62
#